data_f1a6e1e7d78909148b5ffafca0ff7074
#
_entry.id   f1a6e1e7d78909148b5ffafca0ff7074
#
_cell.length_a   1.000
_cell.length_b   1.000
_cell.length_c   1.000
_cell.angle_alpha   90.00
_cell.angle_beta   90.00
_cell.angle_gamma   90.00
#
_symmetry.space_group_name_H-M   'P 1'
#
loop_
_entity.id
_entity.type
_entity.pdbx_description
1 polymer ?
#
loop_
_entity_poly.entity_id
_entity_poly.type
_entity_poly.pdbx_seq_one_letter_code
_entity_poly.pdbx_strand_id
1 'polypeptide(L)'
;VAALFVLISQMPGLGGGDSWSKLIATMFWLLAIVVIINALNHLVFHRAEQGSWRDRFPTIFSDIIRFTFIIVGIAVVFWLVWGADVAGIFAALGVTSIIVGLALQNAVGSIISGLLLIFESPFSMGDWIEAGGARGQVVEVNWRAVHIDTGNGVLVIPTAELAANSFVNLTRGPDPHDAVRELEFGTDDPPGRVRQLLVDVARDLPLVSADREPRAASLGGSRYRISIPLLKPGDREAVLDAFSTRVWYAARRAELHLDRDATDDWRTDANLLAALHKAAPLLHLRQADAEQLAAGARLERYCGGESLLQPGIVPDGTRFILEGRVTLGIESEAAGFVVIARLGENDAIGLTALTRNVTISRAMATGDVDVLYVPVTLLDEVVRSHPALARELVSEAENRVAQARMALAAVGEQLPFSRRVLG
;
A
#
# COMPACT_ATOMS: atom_id res chain seq x y z
N VAL A 1 8.11 35.59 -57.21
CA VAL A 1 9.56 35.49 -56.96
C VAL A 1 10.20 34.58 -57.99
N ALA A 2 9.71 33.36 -58.26
CA ALA A 2 10.22 32.45 -59.27
C ALA A 2 10.09 33.05 -60.70
N ALA A 3 8.97 33.71 -61.04
CA ALA A 3 8.75 34.38 -62.31
C ALA A 3 9.72 35.55 -62.53
N LEU A 4 10.09 36.30 -61.47
CA LEU A 4 11.08 37.39 -61.53
C LEU A 4 12.47 36.84 -61.78
N PHE A 5 12.82 35.67 -61.22
CA PHE A 5 14.12 35.02 -61.45
C PHE A 5 14.27 34.55 -62.90
N VAL A 6 13.21 33.93 -63.46
CA VAL A 6 13.19 33.48 -64.87
C VAL A 6 13.27 34.70 -65.80
N LEU A 7 12.65 35.80 -65.46
CA LEU A 7 12.67 37.05 -66.26
C LEU A 7 14.07 37.71 -66.21
N ILE A 8 14.75 37.74 -65.11
CA ILE A 8 16.11 38.27 -64.94
C ILE A 8 17.14 37.33 -65.58
N SER A 9 16.95 36.01 -65.55
CA SER A 9 17.84 35.05 -66.21
C SER A 9 17.75 35.08 -67.75
N GLN A 10 16.68 35.62 -68.30
CA GLN A 10 16.44 35.73 -69.77
C GLN A 10 16.79 37.13 -70.36
N MET A 11 17.28 38.07 -69.55
CA MET A 11 17.69 39.38 -70.08
C MET A 11 19.10 39.31 -70.69
N PRO A 12 19.25 39.25 -72.04
CA PRO A 12 20.57 39.32 -72.68
C PRO A 12 20.97 40.81 -72.80
N GLY A 13 21.86 41.29 -71.96
CA GLY A 13 22.33 42.65 -72.14
C GLY A 13 22.98 43.39 -70.98
N LEU A 14 23.00 42.83 -69.77
CA LEU A 14 23.87 43.38 -68.71
C LEU A 14 25.27 42.74 -68.80
N GLY A 15 26.04 43.15 -69.81
CA GLY A 15 27.38 42.71 -70.01
C GLY A 15 28.34 43.20 -68.95
N GLY A 16 28.31 42.53 -67.85
CA GLY A 16 29.29 42.70 -66.77
C GLY A 16 29.41 41.40 -66.03
N GLY A 17 30.29 40.57 -66.50
CA GLY A 17 30.88 39.40 -65.92
C GLY A 17 29.89 38.41 -65.12
N ASP A 18 30.06 37.15 -65.33
CA ASP A 18 29.44 35.99 -64.62
C ASP A 18 29.31 36.21 -63.11
N SER A 19 30.02 37.11 -62.50
CA SER A 19 30.05 37.39 -61.08
C SER A 19 28.78 38.07 -60.55
N TRP A 20 28.19 39.05 -61.32
CA TRP A 20 26.98 39.77 -60.87
C TRP A 20 25.75 38.91 -60.91
N SER A 21 25.61 38.07 -61.95
CA SER A 21 24.50 37.13 -62.07
C SER A 21 24.56 36.08 -60.92
N LYS A 22 25.73 35.62 -60.59
CA LYS A 22 25.96 34.68 -59.48
C LYS A 22 25.64 35.34 -58.16
N LEU A 23 25.98 36.60 -57.92
CA LEU A 23 25.65 37.33 -56.71
C LEU A 23 24.12 37.51 -56.54
N ILE A 24 23.40 37.89 -57.59
CA ILE A 24 21.98 38.05 -57.62
C ILE A 24 21.29 36.69 -57.36
N ALA A 25 21.74 35.63 -57.99
CA ALA A 25 21.23 34.27 -57.78
C ALA A 25 21.49 33.79 -56.34
N THR A 26 22.67 34.06 -55.78
CA THR A 26 23.00 33.72 -54.37
C THR A 26 22.07 34.45 -53.42
N MET A 27 21.84 35.76 -53.62
CA MET A 27 20.95 36.55 -52.78
C MET A 27 19.52 36.06 -52.87
N PHE A 28 19.05 35.70 -54.06
CA PHE A 28 17.74 35.11 -54.29
C PHE A 28 17.57 33.79 -53.53
N TRP A 29 18.48 32.85 -53.67
CA TRP A 29 18.39 31.55 -53.00
C TRP A 29 18.55 31.67 -51.49
N LEU A 30 19.38 32.58 -50.96
CA LEU A 30 19.44 32.84 -49.53
C LEU A 30 18.14 33.39 -49.00
N LEU A 31 17.47 34.31 -49.72
CA LEU A 31 16.18 34.81 -49.35
C LEU A 31 15.12 33.69 -49.41
N ALA A 32 15.16 32.82 -50.43
CA ALA A 32 14.28 31.66 -50.50
C ALA A 32 14.45 30.72 -49.32
N ILE A 33 15.66 30.43 -48.91
CA ILE A 33 15.97 29.61 -47.71
C ILE A 33 15.38 30.25 -46.46
N VAL A 34 15.56 31.56 -46.27
CA VAL A 34 15.01 32.27 -45.12
C VAL A 34 13.48 32.23 -45.12
N VAL A 35 12.83 32.39 -46.29
CA VAL A 35 11.37 32.30 -46.44
C VAL A 35 10.88 30.89 -46.15
N ILE A 36 11.58 29.86 -46.64
CA ILE A 36 11.24 28.45 -46.40
C ILE A 36 11.34 28.12 -44.91
N ILE A 37 12.45 28.55 -44.28
CA ILE A 37 12.68 28.34 -42.86
C ILE A 37 11.58 29.05 -42.01
N ASN A 38 11.25 30.29 -42.34
CA ASN A 38 10.17 31.02 -41.67
C ASN A 38 8.79 30.40 -41.91
N ALA A 39 8.53 29.93 -43.12
CA ALA A 39 7.27 29.23 -43.43
C ALA A 39 7.17 27.92 -42.68
N LEU A 40 8.23 27.13 -42.63
CA LEU A 40 8.30 25.91 -41.81
C LEU A 40 8.12 26.21 -40.31
N ASN A 41 8.78 27.24 -39.85
CA ASN A 41 8.63 27.68 -38.47
C ASN A 41 7.18 28.10 -38.15
N HIS A 42 6.56 28.84 -39.03
CA HIS A 42 5.17 29.26 -38.92
C HIS A 42 4.18 28.09 -38.99
N LEU A 43 4.41 27.13 -39.89
CA LEU A 43 3.57 25.92 -40.04
C LEU A 43 3.69 24.97 -38.85
N VAL A 44 4.88 24.82 -38.33
CA VAL A 44 5.20 23.86 -37.26
C VAL A 44 4.90 24.43 -35.86
N PHE A 45 5.14 25.74 -35.64
CA PHE A 45 5.10 26.32 -34.29
C PHE A 45 3.94 27.27 -34.02
N HIS A 46 3.26 27.88 -35.03
CA HIS A 46 2.22 28.89 -34.83
C HIS A 46 0.79 28.36 -34.77
N ARG A 47 0.54 27.06 -34.97
CA ARG A 47 -0.81 26.46 -34.93
C ARG A 47 -1.09 25.66 -33.65
N ALA A 48 -0.31 25.82 -32.60
CA ALA A 48 -0.51 25.11 -31.35
C ALA A 48 -1.34 25.95 -30.39
N GLU A 49 -2.49 25.46 -29.94
CA GLU A 49 -3.27 26.02 -28.83
C GLU A 49 -2.45 25.99 -27.53
N GLN A 50 -2.61 27.02 -26.70
CA GLN A 50 -1.97 27.11 -25.38
C GLN A 50 -2.35 25.90 -24.54
N GLY A 51 -1.35 25.17 -24.02
CA GLY A 51 -1.52 23.95 -23.23
C GLY A 51 -1.20 22.64 -23.98
N SER A 52 -0.77 22.72 -25.26
CA SER A 52 -0.34 21.55 -26.02
C SER A 52 1.00 21.02 -25.52
N TRP A 53 1.20 19.67 -25.66
CA TRP A 53 2.46 18.97 -25.34
C TRP A 53 3.73 19.61 -25.93
N ARG A 54 3.58 20.50 -26.95
CA ARG A 54 4.66 21.27 -27.59
C ARG A 54 5.31 22.31 -26.71
N ASP A 55 4.59 22.87 -25.73
CA ASP A 55 5.17 23.84 -24.76
C ASP A 55 6.25 23.19 -23.86
N ARG A 56 6.28 21.88 -23.83
CA ARG A 56 7.25 21.09 -23.06
C ARG A 56 8.51 20.71 -23.83
N PHE A 57 8.56 20.96 -25.16
CA PHE A 57 9.75 20.71 -25.96
C PHE A 57 10.77 21.84 -25.79
N PRO A 58 12.02 21.53 -25.41
CA PRO A 58 13.09 22.53 -25.37
C PRO A 58 13.29 23.20 -26.73
N THR A 59 13.37 24.51 -26.75
CA THR A 59 13.59 25.32 -27.97
C THR A 59 14.87 24.95 -28.72
N ILE A 60 15.82 24.32 -28.04
CA ILE A 60 17.10 23.84 -28.60
C ILE A 60 16.89 22.87 -29.78
N PHE A 61 15.83 22.04 -29.79
CA PHE A 61 15.57 21.14 -30.92
C PHE A 61 15.17 21.90 -32.18
N SER A 62 14.36 22.94 -32.04
CA SER A 62 13.99 23.79 -33.17
C SER A 62 15.19 24.55 -33.71
N ASP A 63 16.09 24.98 -32.84
CA ASP A 63 17.30 25.69 -33.23
C ASP A 63 18.31 24.78 -33.94
N ILE A 64 18.49 23.54 -33.50
CA ILE A 64 19.31 22.55 -34.16
C ILE A 64 18.77 22.23 -35.57
N ILE A 65 17.49 21.99 -35.69
CA ILE A 65 16.85 21.73 -37.00
C ILE A 65 17.03 22.93 -37.90
N ARG A 66 16.78 24.13 -37.43
CA ARG A 66 16.93 25.37 -38.18
C ARG A 66 18.41 25.55 -38.65
N PHE A 67 19.38 25.34 -37.78
CA PHE A 67 20.80 25.45 -38.10
C PHE A 67 21.23 24.43 -39.15
N THR A 68 20.71 23.20 -39.05
CA THR A 68 20.95 22.14 -40.06
C THR A 68 20.41 22.55 -41.45
N PHE A 69 19.17 23.05 -41.50
CA PHE A 69 18.60 23.55 -42.76
C PHE A 69 19.37 24.72 -43.37
N ILE A 70 19.89 25.63 -42.53
CA ILE A 70 20.71 26.74 -42.97
C ILE A 70 22.01 26.23 -43.60
N ILE A 71 22.72 25.29 -42.93
CA ILE A 71 24.00 24.74 -43.46
C ILE A 71 23.76 24.01 -44.78
N VAL A 72 22.76 23.13 -44.84
CA VAL A 72 22.45 22.37 -46.05
C VAL A 72 22.00 23.33 -47.18
N GLY A 73 21.20 24.33 -46.87
CA GLY A 73 20.75 25.32 -47.83
C GLY A 73 21.89 26.14 -48.40
N ILE A 74 22.85 26.60 -47.59
CA ILE A 74 24.04 27.29 -48.01
C ILE A 74 24.88 26.39 -48.92
N ALA A 75 25.12 25.14 -48.56
CA ALA A 75 25.88 24.19 -49.38
C ALA A 75 25.26 23.98 -50.77
N VAL A 76 23.91 23.84 -50.82
CA VAL A 76 23.15 23.71 -52.07
C VAL A 76 23.31 24.97 -52.94
N VAL A 77 23.25 26.17 -52.35
CA VAL A 77 23.44 27.44 -53.10
C VAL A 77 24.84 27.50 -53.68
N PHE A 78 25.87 27.16 -52.95
CA PHE A 78 27.26 27.14 -53.46
C PHE A 78 27.44 26.14 -54.59
N TRP A 79 26.79 24.97 -54.49
CA TRP A 79 26.83 23.97 -55.56
C TRP A 79 26.09 24.47 -56.84
N LEU A 80 24.86 24.96 -56.68
CA LEU A 80 24.01 25.35 -57.83
C LEU A 80 24.46 26.64 -58.52
N VAL A 81 24.95 27.63 -57.77
CA VAL A 81 25.26 28.98 -58.31
C VAL A 81 26.69 29.14 -58.67
N TRP A 82 27.60 28.60 -57.84
CA TRP A 82 29.04 28.78 -58.02
C TRP A 82 29.72 27.58 -58.65
N GLY A 83 28.98 26.46 -58.85
CA GLY A 83 29.57 25.24 -59.38
C GLY A 83 30.69 24.68 -58.49
N ALA A 84 30.66 25.07 -57.22
CA ALA A 84 31.69 24.65 -56.27
C ALA A 84 31.63 23.16 -56.05
N ASP A 85 32.77 22.51 -55.95
CA ASP A 85 32.82 21.10 -55.52
C ASP A 85 32.55 21.03 -54.05
N VAL A 86 31.31 20.70 -53.72
CA VAL A 86 30.81 20.53 -52.35
C VAL A 86 31.00 19.11 -51.83
N ALA A 87 31.56 18.20 -52.65
CA ALA A 87 31.77 16.81 -52.27
C ALA A 87 32.60 16.66 -51.00
N GLY A 88 33.66 17.46 -50.88
CA GLY A 88 34.49 17.50 -49.68
C GLY A 88 33.74 17.99 -48.44
N ILE A 89 32.85 18.99 -48.60
CA ILE A 89 32.01 19.50 -47.49
C ILE A 89 31.00 18.44 -47.03
N PHE A 90 30.34 17.77 -47.98
CA PHE A 90 29.42 16.69 -47.65
C PHE A 90 30.11 15.50 -47.05
N ALA A 91 31.30 15.13 -47.50
CA ALA A 91 32.12 14.09 -46.88
C ALA A 91 32.51 14.45 -45.45
N ALA A 92 32.96 15.67 -45.19
CA ALA A 92 33.28 16.14 -43.85
C ALA A 92 32.06 16.19 -42.90
N LEU A 93 30.94 16.67 -43.44
CA LEU A 93 29.65 16.64 -42.68
C LEU A 93 29.19 15.22 -42.39
N GLY A 94 29.38 14.27 -43.32
CA GLY A 94 29.08 12.86 -43.14
C GLY A 94 29.91 12.24 -42.01
N VAL A 95 31.20 12.45 -41.99
CA VAL A 95 32.09 11.96 -40.92
C VAL A 95 31.72 12.62 -39.58
N THR A 96 31.49 13.93 -39.56
CA THR A 96 31.11 14.65 -38.37
C THR A 96 29.75 14.14 -37.84
N SER A 97 28.77 13.86 -38.72
CA SER A 97 27.48 13.31 -38.33
C SER A 97 27.59 11.92 -37.67
N ILE A 98 28.50 11.07 -38.14
CA ILE A 98 28.78 9.77 -37.55
C ILE A 98 29.32 9.95 -36.13
N ILE A 99 30.30 10.85 -35.95
CA ILE A 99 30.91 11.12 -34.63
C ILE A 99 29.86 11.66 -33.65
N VAL A 100 29.06 12.64 -34.09
CA VAL A 100 27.99 13.22 -33.29
C VAL A 100 26.89 12.18 -32.98
N GLY A 101 26.55 11.36 -33.98
CA GLY A 101 25.57 10.28 -33.82
C GLY A 101 26.02 9.26 -32.78
N LEU A 102 27.25 8.82 -32.79
CA LEU A 102 27.82 7.93 -31.79
C LEU A 102 27.89 8.59 -30.41
N ALA A 103 28.24 9.86 -30.34
CA ALA A 103 28.25 10.60 -29.06
C ALA A 103 26.86 10.75 -28.44
N LEU A 104 25.83 10.89 -29.28
CA LEU A 104 24.43 11.05 -28.83
C LEU A 104 23.65 9.72 -28.71
N GLN A 105 24.23 8.60 -29.16
CA GLN A 105 23.54 7.30 -29.25
C GLN A 105 22.85 6.92 -27.95
N ASN A 106 23.54 7.04 -26.81
CA ASN A 106 22.96 6.67 -25.50
C ASN A 106 21.86 7.63 -25.08
N ALA A 107 22.02 8.93 -25.34
CA ALA A 107 21.01 9.92 -25.00
C ALA A 107 19.70 9.72 -25.78
N VAL A 108 19.84 9.50 -27.10
CA VAL A 108 18.69 9.22 -27.97
C VAL A 108 18.03 7.89 -27.59
N GLY A 109 18.82 6.84 -27.35
CA GLY A 109 18.33 5.54 -26.88
C GLY A 109 17.52 5.65 -25.59
N SER A 110 18.00 6.39 -24.60
CA SER A 110 17.32 6.64 -23.35
C SER A 110 15.98 7.36 -23.54
N ILE A 111 15.92 8.36 -24.39
CA ILE A 111 14.69 9.10 -24.70
C ILE A 111 13.66 8.17 -25.38
N ILE A 112 14.09 7.38 -26.35
CA ILE A 112 13.22 6.45 -27.07
C ILE A 112 12.66 5.39 -26.10
N SER A 113 13.51 4.78 -25.26
CA SER A 113 13.10 3.80 -24.27
C SER A 113 12.09 4.39 -23.28
N GLY A 114 12.32 5.61 -22.79
CA GLY A 114 11.38 6.30 -21.91
C GLY A 114 10.04 6.60 -22.59
N LEU A 115 10.03 6.98 -23.85
CA LEU A 115 8.80 7.19 -24.61
C LEU A 115 8.02 5.88 -24.84
N LEU A 116 8.71 4.79 -25.19
CA LEU A 116 8.09 3.47 -25.36
C LEU A 116 7.41 3.01 -24.07
N LEU A 117 8.03 3.20 -22.91
CA LEU A 117 7.43 2.87 -21.62
C LEU A 117 6.08 3.59 -21.41
N ILE A 118 5.98 4.88 -21.81
CA ILE A 118 4.74 5.63 -21.71
C ILE A 118 3.69 5.11 -22.69
N PHE A 119 4.08 4.75 -23.92
CA PHE A 119 3.14 4.21 -24.91
C PHE A 119 2.62 2.83 -24.50
N GLU A 120 3.45 1.96 -23.96
CA GLU A 120 3.05 0.63 -23.49
C GLU A 120 2.22 0.70 -22.21
N SER A 121 2.36 1.77 -21.43
CA SER A 121 1.60 2.03 -20.19
C SER A 121 1.52 0.82 -19.24
N PRO A 122 2.65 0.22 -18.85
CA PRO A 122 2.66 -0.96 -17.98
C PRO A 122 2.17 -0.65 -16.56
N PHE A 123 2.06 0.62 -16.22
CA PHE A 123 1.42 1.17 -15.02
C PHE A 123 0.70 2.48 -15.36
N SER A 124 -0.19 2.90 -14.48
CA SER A 124 -0.98 4.14 -14.58
C SER A 124 -0.79 5.01 -13.34
N MET A 125 -1.18 6.29 -13.42
CA MET A 125 -1.29 7.13 -12.23
C MET A 125 -2.25 6.47 -11.24
N GLY A 126 -1.81 6.42 -9.97
CA GLY A 126 -2.55 5.74 -8.90
C GLY A 126 -2.12 4.29 -8.68
N ASP A 127 -1.43 3.64 -9.62
CA ASP A 127 -0.89 2.29 -9.41
C ASP A 127 0.23 2.32 -8.35
N TRP A 128 0.32 1.26 -7.58
CA TRP A 128 1.45 1.00 -6.68
C TRP A 128 2.50 0.20 -7.40
N ILE A 129 3.72 0.70 -7.40
CA ILE A 129 4.87 0.02 -8.01
C ILE A 129 6.02 -0.09 -7.03
N GLU A 130 6.86 -1.10 -7.26
CA GLU A 130 8.14 -1.25 -6.58
C GLU A 130 9.24 -1.12 -7.62
N ALA A 131 10.02 -0.05 -7.52
CA ALA A 131 11.07 0.31 -8.47
C ALA A 131 12.17 1.10 -7.76
N GLY A 132 13.42 0.97 -8.21
CA GLY A 132 14.56 1.68 -7.63
C GLY A 132 14.81 1.38 -6.15
N GLY A 133 14.41 0.18 -5.67
CA GLY A 133 14.54 -0.23 -4.27
C GLY A 133 13.50 0.40 -3.32
N ALA A 134 12.54 1.16 -3.85
CA ALA A 134 11.46 1.74 -3.07
C ALA A 134 10.09 1.29 -3.60
N ARG A 135 9.10 1.33 -2.72
CA ARG A 135 7.70 1.05 -3.02
C ARG A 135 6.88 2.31 -2.82
N GLY A 136 5.95 2.59 -3.72
CA GLY A 136 5.06 3.74 -3.57
C GLY A 136 4.00 3.84 -4.66
N GLN A 137 3.17 4.85 -4.55
CA GLN A 137 2.10 5.13 -5.49
C GLN A 137 2.59 6.08 -6.58
N VAL A 138 2.29 5.77 -7.84
CA VAL A 138 2.60 6.65 -8.98
C VAL A 138 1.69 7.88 -8.92
N VAL A 139 2.28 9.05 -8.67
CA VAL A 139 1.55 10.33 -8.57
C VAL A 139 1.65 11.17 -9.83
N GLU A 140 2.73 11.01 -10.60
CA GLU A 140 2.92 11.72 -11.85
C GLU A 140 3.75 10.86 -12.82
N VAL A 141 3.35 10.88 -14.09
CA VAL A 141 4.08 10.25 -15.19
C VAL A 141 4.28 11.29 -16.28
N ASN A 142 5.54 11.58 -16.60
CA ASN A 142 5.88 12.43 -17.72
C ASN A 142 6.97 11.77 -18.59
N TRP A 143 7.26 12.36 -19.77
CA TRP A 143 8.19 11.76 -20.74
C TRP A 143 9.62 11.60 -20.19
N ARG A 144 9.99 12.32 -19.15
CA ARG A 144 11.34 12.36 -18.58
C ARG A 144 11.49 11.59 -17.29
N ALA A 145 10.44 11.56 -16.44
CA ALA A 145 10.50 10.95 -15.14
C ALA A 145 9.12 10.47 -14.68
N VAL A 146 9.12 9.48 -13.80
CA VAL A 146 7.98 8.99 -13.04
C VAL A 146 8.18 9.39 -11.58
N HIS A 147 7.16 9.98 -10.99
CA HIS A 147 7.16 10.40 -9.59
C HIS A 147 6.37 9.40 -8.77
N ILE A 148 6.97 8.86 -7.71
CA ILE A 148 6.42 7.83 -6.86
C ILE A 148 6.36 8.37 -5.45
N ASP A 149 5.16 8.48 -4.87
CA ASP A 149 4.98 8.81 -3.46
C ASP A 149 5.22 7.57 -2.61
N THR A 150 6.27 7.61 -1.80
CA THR A 150 6.68 6.51 -0.91
C THR A 150 6.07 6.62 0.50
N GLY A 151 5.28 7.67 0.77
CA GLY A 151 4.80 8.02 2.11
C GLY A 151 5.81 8.81 2.95
N ASN A 152 7.11 8.70 2.65
CA ASN A 152 8.19 9.46 3.30
C ASN A 152 8.75 10.56 2.40
N GLY A 153 8.20 10.70 1.19
CA GLY A 153 8.62 11.66 0.18
C GLY A 153 8.39 11.13 -1.23
N VAL A 154 8.60 12.01 -2.21
CA VAL A 154 8.43 11.65 -3.62
C VAL A 154 9.76 11.21 -4.21
N LEU A 155 9.85 9.94 -4.61
CA LEU A 155 10.96 9.40 -5.38
C LEU A 155 10.76 9.74 -6.85
N VAL A 156 11.75 10.36 -7.47
CA VAL A 156 11.74 10.72 -8.90
C VAL A 156 12.69 9.80 -9.66
N ILE A 157 12.14 8.93 -10.50
CA ILE A 157 12.90 7.98 -11.31
C ILE A 157 12.88 8.42 -12.77
N PRO A 158 14.02 8.62 -13.43
CA PRO A 158 14.06 8.87 -14.87
C PRO A 158 13.35 7.75 -15.64
N THR A 159 12.47 8.11 -16.60
CA THR A 159 11.67 7.13 -17.37
C THR A 159 12.56 6.14 -18.12
N ALA A 160 13.73 6.62 -18.61
CA ALA A 160 14.73 5.77 -19.26
C ALA A 160 15.35 4.71 -18.31
N GLU A 161 15.58 5.08 -17.04
CA GLU A 161 16.07 4.16 -16.02
C GLU A 161 15.02 3.11 -15.69
N LEU A 162 13.76 3.52 -15.54
CA LEU A 162 12.65 2.61 -15.29
C LEU A 162 12.40 1.65 -16.45
N ALA A 163 12.60 2.12 -17.71
CA ALA A 163 12.52 1.28 -18.90
C ALA A 163 13.68 0.27 -19.02
N ALA A 164 14.84 0.59 -18.44
CA ALA A 164 16.02 -0.28 -18.50
C ALA A 164 16.06 -1.32 -17.38
N ASN A 165 15.31 -1.12 -16.30
CA ASN A 165 15.30 -2.00 -15.14
C ASN A 165 13.93 -2.68 -14.95
N SER A 166 13.94 -3.83 -14.29
CA SER A 166 12.69 -4.48 -13.88
C SER A 166 12.03 -3.72 -12.75
N PHE A 167 10.72 -3.65 -12.77
CA PHE A 167 9.88 -3.14 -11.69
C PHE A 167 8.68 -4.07 -11.48
N VAL A 168 8.04 -3.98 -10.33
CA VAL A 168 6.85 -4.77 -10.01
C VAL A 168 5.66 -3.83 -9.90
N ASN A 169 4.61 -4.07 -10.69
CA ASN A 169 3.32 -3.41 -10.52
C ASN A 169 2.49 -4.19 -9.50
N LEU A 170 2.30 -3.59 -8.32
CA LEU A 170 1.60 -4.21 -7.21
C LEU A 170 0.06 -4.13 -7.35
N THR A 171 -0.44 -3.27 -8.25
CA THR A 171 -1.88 -3.10 -8.47
C THR A 171 -2.44 -4.07 -9.51
N ARG A 172 -1.61 -4.54 -10.46
CA ARG A 172 -2.08 -5.33 -11.62
C ARG A 172 -1.82 -6.83 -11.54
N GLY A 173 -1.33 -7.34 -10.41
CA GLY A 173 -1.10 -8.77 -10.23
C GLY A 173 -2.35 -9.55 -9.80
N PRO A 174 -2.33 -10.89 -9.87
CA PRO A 174 -3.43 -11.74 -9.39
C PRO A 174 -3.61 -11.67 -7.86
N ASP A 175 -2.52 -11.48 -7.12
CA ASP A 175 -2.49 -11.26 -5.66
C ASP A 175 -1.69 -9.98 -5.33
N PRO A 176 -2.12 -8.80 -5.84
CA PRO A 176 -1.27 -7.60 -5.85
C PRO A 176 -1.03 -6.99 -4.47
N HIS A 177 -1.83 -7.34 -3.49
CA HIS A 177 -1.90 -6.63 -2.20
C HIS A 177 -1.57 -7.49 -1.00
N ASP A 178 -0.75 -8.53 -1.15
CA ASP A 178 -0.35 -9.35 -0.02
C ASP A 178 0.84 -8.73 0.73
N ALA A 179 0.69 -8.57 2.06
CA ALA A 179 1.79 -8.35 2.97
C ALA A 179 2.36 -9.70 3.39
N VAL A 180 3.65 -9.87 3.23
CA VAL A 180 4.34 -11.12 3.59
C VAL A 180 5.30 -10.86 4.74
N ARG A 181 5.25 -11.73 5.77
CA ARG A 181 6.17 -11.72 6.90
C ARG A 181 6.68 -13.14 7.16
N GLU A 182 7.96 -13.23 7.48
CA GLU A 182 8.56 -14.47 7.99
C GLU A 182 8.80 -14.33 9.49
N LEU A 183 8.54 -15.41 10.19
CA LEU A 183 8.61 -15.51 11.65
C LEU A 183 9.30 -16.83 12.01
N GLU A 184 9.92 -16.86 13.16
CA GLU A 184 10.55 -18.04 13.73
C GLU A 184 9.85 -18.42 15.03
N PHE A 185 9.63 -19.72 15.26
CA PHE A 185 9.03 -20.26 16.47
C PHE A 185 9.95 -21.32 17.09
N GLY A 186 9.58 -21.84 18.25
CA GLY A 186 10.27 -22.95 18.86
C GLY A 186 10.23 -24.21 18.00
N THR A 187 11.28 -25.03 18.08
CA THR A 187 11.35 -26.31 17.36
C THR A 187 10.34 -27.33 17.88
N ASP A 188 9.92 -27.17 19.14
CA ASP A 188 8.97 -28.04 19.82
C ASP A 188 7.51 -27.58 19.62
N ASP A 189 7.31 -26.39 19.05
CA ASP A 189 6.00 -25.87 18.77
C ASP A 189 5.33 -26.65 17.63
N PRO A 190 4.11 -27.20 17.81
CA PRO A 190 3.44 -27.95 16.77
C PRO A 190 3.14 -27.09 15.54
N PRO A 191 3.64 -27.45 14.33
CA PRO A 191 3.50 -26.60 13.14
C PRO A 191 2.06 -26.27 12.75
N GLY A 192 1.11 -27.17 13.07
CA GLY A 192 -0.31 -26.94 12.85
C GLY A 192 -0.85 -25.81 13.72
N ARG A 193 -0.49 -25.79 15.02
CA ARG A 193 -0.89 -24.76 15.96
C ARG A 193 -0.30 -23.40 15.59
N VAL A 194 1.00 -23.37 15.22
CA VAL A 194 1.66 -22.13 14.79
C VAL A 194 0.96 -21.55 13.55
N ARG A 195 0.73 -22.36 12.52
CA ARG A 195 0.05 -21.87 11.30
C ARG A 195 -1.36 -21.37 11.60
N GLN A 196 -2.11 -22.06 12.45
CA GLN A 196 -3.47 -21.65 12.82
C GLN A 196 -3.43 -20.32 13.57
N LEU A 197 -2.55 -20.17 14.55
CA LEU A 197 -2.37 -18.92 15.29
C LEU A 197 -2.08 -17.75 14.35
N LEU A 198 -1.14 -17.91 13.41
CA LEU A 198 -0.76 -16.86 12.46
C LEU A 198 -1.95 -16.42 11.58
N VAL A 199 -2.75 -17.38 11.13
CA VAL A 199 -3.96 -17.11 10.32
C VAL A 199 -5.01 -16.40 11.17
N ASP A 200 -5.26 -16.86 12.40
CA ASP A 200 -6.28 -16.28 13.28
C ASP A 200 -5.93 -14.84 13.66
N VAL A 201 -4.66 -14.57 14.00
CA VAL A 201 -4.18 -13.20 14.26
C VAL A 201 -4.32 -12.33 13.02
N ALA A 202 -3.93 -12.85 11.84
CA ALA A 202 -4.02 -12.07 10.60
C ALA A 202 -5.47 -11.76 10.18
N ARG A 203 -6.42 -12.66 10.45
CA ARG A 203 -7.85 -12.47 10.14
C ARG A 203 -8.49 -11.35 10.97
N ASP A 204 -8.05 -11.16 12.20
CA ASP A 204 -8.60 -10.14 13.11
C ASP A 204 -7.95 -8.75 12.96
N LEU A 205 -7.04 -8.58 11.99
CA LEU A 205 -6.39 -7.29 11.75
C LEU A 205 -7.30 -6.31 10.99
N PRO A 206 -7.18 -5.01 11.26
CA PRO A 206 -7.77 -3.98 10.40
C PRO A 206 -7.07 -3.92 9.05
N LEU A 207 -7.74 -3.39 8.02
CA LEU A 207 -7.20 -3.17 6.68
C LEU A 207 -6.83 -4.45 5.90
N VAL A 208 -7.28 -5.61 6.37
CA VAL A 208 -7.19 -6.89 5.67
C VAL A 208 -8.40 -7.04 4.75
N SER A 209 -8.18 -7.56 3.54
CA SER A 209 -9.25 -7.85 2.60
C SER A 209 -10.11 -9.02 3.09
N ALA A 210 -11.44 -8.82 3.12
CA ALA A 210 -12.38 -9.88 3.48
C ALA A 210 -12.60 -10.90 2.35
N ASP A 211 -12.21 -10.57 1.12
CA ASP A 211 -12.43 -11.41 -0.06
C ASP A 211 -11.47 -12.60 -0.14
N ARG A 212 -10.38 -12.55 0.61
CA ARG A 212 -9.32 -13.56 0.62
C ARG A 212 -8.88 -13.90 2.04
N GLU A 213 -8.61 -15.18 2.27
CA GLU A 213 -8.10 -15.65 3.55
C GLU A 213 -6.58 -15.51 3.66
N PRO A 214 -6.05 -15.08 4.83
CA PRO A 214 -4.62 -15.15 5.12
C PRO A 214 -4.10 -16.58 5.02
N ARG A 215 -2.84 -16.76 4.58
CA ARG A 215 -2.24 -18.09 4.37
C ARG A 215 -0.92 -18.19 5.10
N ALA A 216 -0.80 -19.16 5.99
CA ALA A 216 0.44 -19.48 6.68
C ALA A 216 1.06 -20.79 6.14
N ALA A 217 2.36 -20.74 5.83
CA ALA A 217 3.14 -21.85 5.34
C ALA A 217 4.36 -22.09 6.24
N SER A 218 4.69 -23.37 6.51
CA SER A 218 5.96 -23.74 7.12
C SER A 218 7.04 -23.76 6.04
N LEU A 219 8.19 -23.14 6.30
CA LEU A 219 9.36 -23.12 5.43
C LEU A 219 10.41 -24.16 5.85
N GLY A 220 10.12 -24.93 6.91
CA GLY A 220 11.08 -25.82 7.56
C GLY A 220 11.98 -25.12 8.57
N GLY A 221 12.59 -25.89 9.47
CA GLY A 221 13.52 -25.38 10.48
C GLY A 221 12.94 -24.30 11.41
N SER A 222 11.71 -24.49 11.87
CA SER A 222 10.99 -23.55 12.73
C SER A 222 10.61 -22.19 12.11
N ARG A 223 10.83 -22.01 10.79
CA ARG A 223 10.44 -20.79 10.07
C ARG A 223 9.08 -20.93 9.41
N TYR A 224 8.30 -19.86 9.48
CA TYR A 224 6.96 -19.78 8.94
C TYR A 224 6.81 -18.49 8.15
N ARG A 225 6.03 -18.56 7.08
CA ARG A 225 5.66 -17.39 6.27
C ARG A 225 4.16 -17.20 6.35
N ILE A 226 3.74 -15.98 6.64
CA ILE A 226 2.36 -15.54 6.55
C ILE A 226 2.19 -14.58 5.38
N SER A 227 1.15 -14.79 4.57
CA SER A 227 0.70 -13.88 3.52
C SER A 227 -0.65 -13.32 3.93
N ILE A 228 -0.73 -12.01 4.10
CA ILE A 228 -1.90 -11.29 4.59
C ILE A 228 -2.45 -10.46 3.44
N PRO A 229 -3.68 -10.74 2.95
CA PRO A 229 -4.29 -9.97 1.87
C PRO A 229 -4.69 -8.59 2.35
N LEU A 230 -4.22 -7.54 1.68
CA LEU A 230 -4.47 -6.15 2.04
C LEU A 230 -5.65 -5.56 1.28
N LEU A 231 -6.31 -4.55 1.82
CA LEU A 231 -7.27 -3.72 1.09
C LEU A 231 -6.57 -2.84 0.05
N LYS A 232 -5.40 -2.28 0.39
CA LYS A 232 -4.57 -1.43 -0.47
C LYS A 232 -3.09 -1.73 -0.26
N PRO A 233 -2.24 -1.61 -1.28
CA PRO A 233 -0.80 -1.82 -1.13
C PRO A 233 -0.13 -0.89 -0.11
N GLY A 234 -0.69 0.32 0.09
CA GLY A 234 -0.20 1.31 1.05
C GLY A 234 -0.41 0.93 2.52
N ASP A 235 -1.33 0.01 2.80
CA ASP A 235 -1.64 -0.42 4.17
C ASP A 235 -0.60 -1.40 4.73
N ARG A 236 0.37 -1.83 3.91
CA ARG A 236 1.33 -2.89 4.24
C ARG A 236 2.07 -2.67 5.55
N GLU A 237 2.66 -1.51 5.75
CA GLU A 237 3.47 -1.24 6.93
C GLU A 237 2.60 -1.22 8.20
N ALA A 238 1.43 -0.58 8.14
CA ALA A 238 0.50 -0.53 9.26
C ALA A 238 -0.02 -1.93 9.64
N VAL A 239 -0.33 -2.77 8.64
CA VAL A 239 -0.80 -4.15 8.87
C VAL A 239 0.33 -5.02 9.43
N LEU A 240 1.56 -4.91 8.91
CA LEU A 240 2.70 -5.68 9.42
C LEU A 240 3.11 -5.27 10.83
N ASP A 241 3.02 -3.99 11.20
CA ASP A 241 3.26 -3.50 12.55
C ASP A 241 2.22 -4.05 13.53
N ALA A 242 0.94 -3.87 13.21
CA ALA A 242 -0.16 -4.41 14.01
C ALA A 242 -0.09 -5.95 14.13
N PHE A 243 0.26 -6.65 13.03
CA PHE A 243 0.45 -8.09 13.05
C PHE A 243 1.59 -8.51 13.98
N SER A 244 2.77 -7.86 13.85
CA SER A 244 3.94 -8.19 14.68
C SER A 244 3.66 -7.99 16.16
N THR A 245 2.93 -6.93 16.50
CA THR A 245 2.50 -6.67 17.87
C THR A 245 1.53 -7.76 18.35
N ARG A 246 0.46 -8.02 17.61
CA ARG A 246 -0.56 -8.97 18.04
C ARG A 246 -0.07 -10.41 18.10
N VAL A 247 0.79 -10.83 17.17
CA VAL A 247 1.33 -12.20 17.19
C VAL A 247 2.17 -12.45 18.43
N TRP A 248 2.87 -11.45 18.97
CA TRP A 248 3.63 -11.57 20.22
C TRP A 248 2.70 -11.92 21.40
N TYR A 249 1.58 -11.19 21.55
CA TYR A 249 0.60 -11.46 22.60
C TYR A 249 -0.10 -12.80 22.40
N ALA A 250 -0.50 -13.10 21.18
CA ALA A 250 -1.22 -14.34 20.84
C ALA A 250 -0.34 -15.58 21.01
N ALA A 251 0.94 -15.52 20.64
CA ALA A 251 1.90 -16.62 20.81
C ALA A 251 2.07 -16.95 22.31
N ARG A 252 2.24 -15.95 23.15
CA ARG A 252 2.34 -16.15 24.59
C ARG A 252 1.05 -16.75 25.18
N ARG A 253 -0.13 -16.28 24.79
CA ARG A 253 -1.41 -16.87 25.25
C ARG A 253 -1.56 -18.33 24.83
N ALA A 254 -1.08 -18.66 23.63
CA ALA A 254 -1.13 -20.02 23.09
C ALA A 254 0.02 -20.93 23.57
N GLU A 255 0.94 -20.41 24.40
CA GLU A 255 2.13 -21.13 24.87
C GLU A 255 3.00 -21.59 23.68
N LEU A 256 3.19 -20.70 22.70
CA LEU A 256 4.08 -20.89 21.57
C LEU A 256 5.29 -19.93 21.70
N HIS A 257 6.44 -20.40 21.27
CA HIS A 257 7.71 -19.74 21.52
C HIS A 257 8.16 -18.92 20.31
N LEU A 258 7.54 -17.74 20.14
CA LEU A 258 7.95 -16.78 19.09
C LEU A 258 9.41 -16.38 19.31
N ASP A 259 10.19 -16.31 18.22
CA ASP A 259 11.63 -16.04 18.22
C ASP A 259 12.43 -17.02 19.10
N ARG A 260 11.88 -18.23 19.32
CA ARG A 260 12.41 -19.27 20.25
C ARG A 260 12.50 -18.82 21.70
N ASP A 261 11.80 -17.76 22.07
CA ASP A 261 11.79 -17.27 23.43
C ASP A 261 10.77 -18.06 24.27
N ALA A 262 11.29 -18.82 25.24
CA ALA A 262 10.49 -19.59 26.20
C ALA A 262 10.31 -18.85 27.53
N THR A 263 10.82 -17.61 27.66
CA THR A 263 10.71 -16.85 28.91
C THR A 263 9.33 -16.20 29.02
N ASP A 264 8.69 -16.32 30.17
CA ASP A 264 7.43 -15.65 30.50
C ASP A 264 7.44 -15.25 31.98
N ASP A 265 8.14 -14.15 32.27
CA ASP A 265 8.27 -13.65 33.64
C ASP A 265 6.98 -13.06 34.22
N TRP A 266 5.97 -12.86 33.36
CA TRP A 266 4.66 -12.33 33.78
C TRP A 266 3.69 -13.42 34.19
N ARG A 267 3.67 -14.58 33.54
CA ARG A 267 2.76 -15.71 33.79
C ARG A 267 3.33 -16.66 34.84
N THR A 268 3.57 -16.14 36.03
CA THR A 268 4.08 -16.91 37.15
C THR A 268 2.95 -17.30 38.11
N ASP A 269 3.14 -18.38 38.88
CA ASP A 269 2.19 -18.78 39.91
C ASP A 269 1.92 -17.67 40.93
N ALA A 270 2.95 -16.90 41.26
CA ALA A 270 2.82 -15.77 42.18
C ALA A 270 1.90 -14.67 41.62
N ASN A 271 2.05 -14.32 40.33
CA ASN A 271 1.21 -13.34 39.67
C ASN A 271 -0.24 -13.87 39.47
N LEU A 272 -0.38 -15.16 39.17
CA LEU A 272 -1.69 -15.79 39.07
C LEU A 272 -2.43 -15.75 40.42
N LEU A 273 -1.77 -16.08 41.54
CA LEU A 273 -2.38 -15.97 42.86
C LEU A 273 -2.73 -14.53 43.23
N ALA A 274 -1.85 -13.58 42.91
CA ALA A 274 -2.17 -12.16 43.11
C ALA A 274 -3.39 -11.70 42.30
N ALA A 275 -3.52 -12.16 41.05
CA ALA A 275 -4.68 -11.89 40.20
C ALA A 275 -5.96 -12.51 40.74
N LEU A 276 -5.90 -13.75 41.22
CA LEU A 276 -7.03 -14.41 41.87
C LEU A 276 -7.47 -13.68 43.13
N HIS A 277 -6.53 -13.22 43.97
CA HIS A 277 -6.85 -12.40 45.14
C HIS A 277 -7.49 -11.06 44.73
N LYS A 278 -7.05 -10.43 43.64
CA LYS A 278 -7.64 -9.19 43.11
C LYS A 278 -9.07 -9.43 42.60
N ALA A 279 -9.32 -10.57 41.95
CA ALA A 279 -10.67 -10.97 41.46
C ALA A 279 -11.55 -11.60 42.54
N ALA A 280 -11.01 -12.02 43.67
CA ALA A 280 -11.75 -12.71 44.73
C ALA A 280 -13.01 -11.97 45.22
N PRO A 281 -13.02 -10.63 45.43
CA PRO A 281 -14.23 -9.90 45.83
C PRO A 281 -15.34 -10.01 44.79
N LEU A 282 -15.01 -10.00 43.51
CA LEU A 282 -15.98 -10.10 42.39
C LEU A 282 -16.59 -11.48 42.29
N LEU A 283 -15.85 -12.51 42.63
CA LEU A 283 -16.25 -13.90 42.56
C LEU A 283 -16.81 -14.42 43.90
N HIS A 284 -16.92 -13.56 44.91
CA HIS A 284 -17.27 -13.94 46.26
C HIS A 284 -16.47 -15.13 46.82
N LEU A 285 -15.19 -15.22 46.39
CA LEU A 285 -14.29 -16.32 46.72
C LEU A 285 -13.76 -16.20 48.15
N ARG A 286 -13.69 -17.34 48.81
CA ARG A 286 -12.84 -17.52 49.99
C ARG A 286 -11.43 -17.90 49.56
N GLN A 287 -10.44 -17.77 50.43
CA GLN A 287 -9.05 -18.06 50.10
C GLN A 287 -8.83 -19.50 49.61
N ALA A 288 -9.53 -20.46 50.16
CA ALA A 288 -9.48 -21.87 49.71
C ALA A 288 -10.03 -22.07 48.29
N ASP A 289 -11.05 -21.30 47.89
CA ASP A 289 -11.62 -21.37 46.55
C ASP A 289 -10.67 -20.76 45.49
N ALA A 290 -9.90 -19.76 45.88
CA ALA A 290 -8.87 -19.15 44.99
C ALA A 290 -7.74 -20.15 44.65
N GLU A 291 -7.30 -20.96 45.60
CA GLU A 291 -6.28 -22.02 45.37
C GLU A 291 -6.83 -23.11 44.42
N GLN A 292 -8.12 -23.44 44.54
CA GLN A 292 -8.76 -24.40 43.63
C GLN A 292 -8.89 -23.87 42.24
N LEU A 293 -9.18 -22.58 42.04
CA LEU A 293 -9.23 -21.94 40.74
C LEU A 293 -7.86 -21.79 40.09
N ALA A 294 -6.80 -21.69 40.87
CA ALA A 294 -5.42 -21.57 40.37
C ALA A 294 -5.02 -22.77 39.51
N ALA A 295 -5.59 -23.96 39.74
CA ALA A 295 -5.26 -25.16 38.98
C ALA A 295 -5.68 -25.10 37.49
N GLY A 296 -6.58 -24.17 37.11
CA GLY A 296 -7.04 -24.08 35.72
C GLY A 296 -7.29 -22.67 35.22
N ALA A 297 -7.22 -21.66 36.08
CA ALA A 297 -7.23 -20.27 35.68
C ALA A 297 -5.87 -19.89 35.07
N ARG A 298 -5.86 -18.89 34.20
CA ARG A 298 -4.62 -18.40 33.60
C ARG A 298 -4.65 -16.89 33.38
N LEU A 299 -3.47 -16.30 33.37
CA LEU A 299 -3.28 -14.90 33.01
C LEU A 299 -3.22 -14.78 31.49
N GLU A 300 -3.98 -13.85 30.94
CA GLU A 300 -3.93 -13.51 29.52
C GLU A 300 -3.71 -12.00 29.38
N ARG A 301 -2.91 -11.61 28.38
CA ARG A 301 -2.65 -10.21 28.02
C ARG A 301 -3.03 -9.98 26.58
N TYR A 302 -3.65 -8.83 26.31
CA TYR A 302 -4.11 -8.40 24.99
C TYR A 302 -3.58 -7.01 24.68
N CYS A 303 -3.24 -6.75 23.42
CA CYS A 303 -2.85 -5.41 22.99
C CYS A 303 -4.06 -4.58 22.53
N GLY A 304 -3.85 -3.28 22.44
CA GLY A 304 -4.87 -2.36 21.92
C GLY A 304 -5.41 -2.75 20.54
N GLY A 305 -6.74 -2.70 20.39
CA GLY A 305 -7.42 -3.09 19.16
C GLY A 305 -7.58 -4.60 18.95
N GLU A 306 -7.07 -5.44 19.85
CA GLU A 306 -7.25 -6.88 19.79
C GLU A 306 -8.62 -7.28 20.34
N SER A 307 -9.22 -8.32 19.76
CA SER A 307 -10.54 -8.81 20.15
C SER A 307 -10.41 -9.90 21.23
N LEU A 308 -10.97 -9.64 22.40
CA LEU A 308 -11.04 -10.60 23.52
C LEU A 308 -12.20 -11.57 23.35
N LEU A 309 -13.25 -11.16 22.63
CA LEU A 309 -14.44 -11.92 22.41
C LEU A 309 -15.04 -11.59 21.05
N GLN A 310 -15.35 -12.61 20.27
CA GLN A 310 -15.97 -12.48 18.95
C GLN A 310 -17.49 -12.76 19.06
N PRO A 311 -18.32 -12.07 18.26
CA PRO A 311 -19.74 -12.40 18.16
C PRO A 311 -19.94 -13.76 17.48
N GLY A 312 -21.07 -14.42 17.78
CA GLY A 312 -21.45 -15.68 17.13
C GLY A 312 -20.87 -16.95 17.76
N ILE A 313 -20.08 -16.85 18.83
CA ILE A 313 -19.51 -17.99 19.54
C ILE A 313 -20.07 -18.11 20.96
N VAL A 314 -20.09 -19.32 21.50
CA VAL A 314 -20.28 -19.56 22.95
C VAL A 314 -18.90 -19.48 23.58
N PRO A 315 -18.66 -18.57 24.54
CA PRO A 315 -17.35 -18.45 25.18
C PRO A 315 -17.01 -19.72 25.98
N ASP A 316 -15.75 -20.09 25.97
CA ASP A 316 -15.19 -21.23 26.70
C ASP A 316 -14.89 -20.92 28.18
N GLY A 317 -14.97 -19.65 28.55
CA GLY A 317 -14.76 -19.16 29.91
C GLY A 317 -15.05 -17.67 30.03
N THR A 318 -14.79 -17.16 31.22
CA THR A 318 -14.99 -15.74 31.56
C THR A 318 -13.62 -15.09 31.81
N ARG A 319 -13.45 -13.87 31.34
CA ARG A 319 -12.26 -13.04 31.53
C ARG A 319 -12.57 -11.90 32.47
N PHE A 320 -11.89 -11.83 33.58
CA PHE A 320 -11.98 -10.75 34.57
C PHE A 320 -10.87 -9.74 34.31
N ILE A 321 -11.24 -8.48 34.09
CA ILE A 321 -10.27 -7.42 33.76
C ILE A 321 -9.50 -7.05 35.05
N LEU A 322 -8.18 -7.28 35.02
CA LEU A 322 -7.25 -6.94 36.10
C LEU A 322 -6.71 -5.53 35.93
N GLU A 323 -6.41 -5.15 34.68
CA GLU A 323 -5.87 -3.86 34.31
C GLU A 323 -6.27 -3.53 32.86
N GLY A 324 -6.44 -2.23 32.54
CA GLY A 324 -6.77 -1.77 31.20
C GLY A 324 -8.26 -1.51 30.99
N ARG A 325 -8.65 -1.34 29.72
CA ARG A 325 -10.03 -1.02 29.33
C ARG A 325 -10.44 -1.80 28.09
N VAL A 326 -11.70 -2.22 28.07
CA VAL A 326 -12.31 -2.96 26.95
C VAL A 326 -13.58 -2.25 26.50
N THR A 327 -13.75 -2.09 25.22
CA THR A 327 -14.99 -1.59 24.61
C THR A 327 -15.80 -2.77 24.13
N LEU A 328 -17.03 -2.89 24.65
CA LEU A 328 -18.01 -3.87 24.20
C LEU A 328 -18.93 -3.22 23.18
N GLY A 329 -19.11 -3.81 22.01
CA GLY A 329 -19.96 -3.27 20.96
C GLY A 329 -20.53 -4.33 20.03
N ILE A 330 -21.42 -3.91 19.15
CA ILE A 330 -22.04 -4.75 18.10
C ILE A 330 -21.75 -4.12 16.75
N GLU A 331 -21.50 -4.94 15.76
CA GLU A 331 -21.40 -4.50 14.37
C GLU A 331 -22.80 -4.27 13.80
N SER A 332 -23.03 -3.09 13.25
CA SER A 332 -24.26 -2.62 12.63
C SER A 332 -23.98 -2.30 11.17
N GLU A 333 -24.87 -2.72 10.27
CA GLU A 333 -24.75 -2.40 8.83
C GLU A 333 -24.89 -0.90 8.55
N ALA A 334 -25.72 -0.21 9.35
CA ALA A 334 -26.02 1.20 9.16
C ALA A 334 -25.00 2.13 9.83
N ALA A 335 -24.43 1.76 11.00
CA ALA A 335 -23.64 2.63 11.85
C ALA A 335 -22.21 2.11 12.15
N GLY A 336 -21.81 0.97 11.58
CA GLY A 336 -20.54 0.32 11.88
C GLY A 336 -20.50 -0.24 13.29
N PHE A 337 -19.43 0.00 14.05
CA PHE A 337 -19.27 -0.52 15.40
C PHE A 337 -20.00 0.34 16.43
N VAL A 338 -21.14 -0.16 16.95
CA VAL A 338 -21.98 0.52 17.96
C VAL A 338 -21.55 0.11 19.36
N VAL A 339 -21.06 1.07 20.14
CA VAL A 339 -20.60 0.82 21.53
C VAL A 339 -21.79 0.60 22.46
N ILE A 340 -21.74 -0.53 23.21
CA ILE A 340 -22.74 -0.91 24.23
C ILE A 340 -22.26 -0.48 25.62
N ALA A 341 -21.01 -0.83 25.95
CA ALA A 341 -20.43 -0.56 27.25
C ALA A 341 -18.90 -0.36 27.16
N ARG A 342 -18.35 0.33 28.14
CA ARG A 342 -16.90 0.42 28.37
C ARG A 342 -16.61 -0.26 29.68
N LEU A 343 -15.80 -1.30 29.62
CA LEU A 343 -15.44 -2.16 30.76
C LEU A 343 -14.03 -1.79 31.24
N GLY A 344 -13.81 -1.85 32.53
CA GLY A 344 -12.54 -1.58 33.17
C GLY A 344 -12.20 -2.62 34.24
N GLU A 345 -11.30 -2.27 35.15
CA GLU A 345 -10.95 -3.13 36.26
C GLU A 345 -12.19 -3.61 37.01
N ASN A 346 -12.18 -4.87 37.40
CA ASN A 346 -13.27 -5.56 38.10
C ASN A 346 -14.52 -5.88 37.25
N ASP A 347 -14.49 -5.57 35.95
CA ASP A 347 -15.54 -6.05 35.06
C ASP A 347 -15.17 -7.41 34.46
N ALA A 348 -16.23 -8.16 34.04
CA ALA A 348 -16.08 -9.48 33.44
C ALA A 348 -16.52 -9.50 31.99
N ILE A 349 -15.86 -10.30 31.14
CA ILE A 349 -16.17 -10.50 29.73
C ILE A 349 -16.50 -11.98 29.51
N GLY A 350 -17.48 -12.27 28.64
CA GLY A 350 -17.84 -13.65 28.31
C GLY A 350 -18.79 -14.31 29.34
N LEU A 351 -19.58 -13.52 30.04
CA LEU A 351 -20.56 -14.03 31.04
C LEU A 351 -21.59 -14.99 30.41
N THR A 352 -21.81 -14.93 29.11
CA THR A 352 -22.69 -15.85 28.37
C THR A 352 -22.14 -17.30 28.36
N ALA A 353 -20.90 -17.53 28.77
CA ALA A 353 -20.33 -18.86 28.99
C ALA A 353 -21.17 -19.64 30.02
N LEU A 354 -21.60 -19.02 31.12
CA LEU A 354 -22.38 -19.62 32.19
C LEU A 354 -23.79 -20.08 31.74
N THR A 355 -24.38 -19.33 30.82
CA THR A 355 -25.71 -19.66 30.26
C THR A 355 -25.60 -20.46 28.96
N ARG A 356 -24.37 -20.75 28.51
CA ARG A 356 -24.07 -21.42 27.22
C ARG A 356 -24.72 -20.76 26.01
N ASN A 357 -24.94 -19.46 26.10
CA ASN A 357 -25.52 -18.68 25.04
C ASN A 357 -24.42 -18.12 24.13
N VAL A 358 -24.76 -17.99 22.86
CA VAL A 358 -23.93 -17.34 21.87
C VAL A 358 -23.76 -15.85 22.22
N THR A 359 -22.55 -15.34 22.20
CA THR A 359 -22.33 -13.89 22.38
C THR A 359 -22.76 -13.12 21.14
N ILE A 360 -23.37 -11.97 21.34
CA ILE A 360 -23.86 -11.07 20.29
C ILE A 360 -22.92 -9.87 20.08
N SER A 361 -21.99 -9.66 21.01
CA SER A 361 -21.11 -8.50 21.03
C SER A 361 -19.64 -8.90 20.84
N ARG A 362 -18.88 -7.96 20.28
CA ARG A 362 -17.42 -8.02 20.24
C ARG A 362 -16.86 -7.25 21.42
N ALA A 363 -15.86 -7.79 22.08
CA ALA A 363 -15.10 -7.10 23.12
C ALA A 363 -13.70 -6.77 22.59
N MET A 364 -13.36 -5.48 22.50
CA MET A 364 -12.10 -4.99 21.96
C MET A 364 -11.28 -4.26 23.03
N ALA A 365 -10.00 -4.60 23.14
CA ALA A 365 -9.06 -3.89 23.99
C ALA A 365 -8.86 -2.43 23.49
N THR A 366 -8.94 -1.46 24.40
CA THR A 366 -8.71 -0.03 24.05
C THR A 366 -7.23 0.37 24.18
N GLY A 367 -6.45 -0.41 24.88
CA GLY A 367 -5.01 -0.34 25.09
C GLY A 367 -4.57 -1.72 25.54
N ASP A 368 -3.41 -1.84 26.18
CA ASP A 368 -3.01 -3.11 26.78
C ASP A 368 -3.98 -3.47 27.90
N VAL A 369 -4.39 -4.74 27.94
CA VAL A 369 -5.38 -5.28 28.87
C VAL A 369 -4.87 -6.59 29.46
N ASP A 370 -4.79 -6.64 30.77
CA ASP A 370 -4.50 -7.86 31.53
C ASP A 370 -5.78 -8.44 32.09
N VAL A 371 -5.99 -9.73 31.88
CA VAL A 371 -7.18 -10.43 32.34
C VAL A 371 -6.83 -11.74 33.04
N LEU A 372 -7.66 -12.10 34.01
CA LEU A 372 -7.71 -13.44 34.57
C LEU A 372 -8.77 -14.25 33.80
N TYR A 373 -8.33 -15.24 33.04
CA TYR A 373 -9.21 -16.19 32.37
C TYR A 373 -9.57 -17.33 33.32
N VAL A 374 -10.88 -17.60 33.45
CA VAL A 374 -11.41 -18.72 34.22
C VAL A 374 -12.28 -19.56 33.28
N PRO A 375 -11.89 -20.84 33.04
CA PRO A 375 -12.69 -21.75 32.22
C PRO A 375 -14.09 -21.94 32.79
N VAL A 376 -15.08 -22.13 31.91
CA VAL A 376 -16.49 -22.28 32.33
C VAL A 376 -16.68 -23.46 33.29
N THR A 377 -15.94 -24.55 33.15
CA THR A 377 -15.99 -25.72 34.02
C THR A 377 -15.65 -25.39 35.46
N LEU A 378 -14.62 -24.59 35.70
CA LEU A 378 -14.25 -24.15 37.05
C LEU A 378 -15.23 -23.10 37.60
N LEU A 379 -15.65 -22.17 36.72
CA LEU A 379 -16.62 -21.17 37.11
C LEU A 379 -17.98 -21.78 37.50
N ASP A 380 -18.43 -22.85 36.81
CA ASP A 380 -19.62 -23.62 37.16
C ASP A 380 -19.55 -24.23 38.56
N GLU A 381 -18.34 -24.69 39.00
CA GLU A 381 -18.16 -25.22 40.36
C GLU A 381 -18.30 -24.13 41.42
N VAL A 382 -17.67 -22.97 41.18
CA VAL A 382 -17.75 -21.81 42.07
C VAL A 382 -19.18 -21.30 42.16
N VAL A 383 -19.85 -21.15 41.03
CA VAL A 383 -21.25 -20.67 40.94
C VAL A 383 -22.23 -21.61 41.65
N ARG A 384 -22.04 -22.94 41.57
CA ARG A 384 -22.85 -23.92 42.31
C ARG A 384 -22.68 -23.78 43.81
N SER A 385 -21.49 -23.46 44.30
CA SER A 385 -21.24 -23.25 45.73
C SER A 385 -21.68 -21.88 46.23
N HIS A 386 -21.90 -20.91 45.31
CA HIS A 386 -22.29 -19.53 45.65
C HIS A 386 -23.51 -19.04 44.83
N PRO A 387 -24.73 -19.40 45.21
CA PRO A 387 -25.97 -19.04 44.47
C PRO A 387 -26.20 -17.53 44.32
N ALA A 388 -25.65 -16.71 45.21
CA ALA A 388 -25.73 -15.26 45.11
C ALA A 388 -24.93 -14.74 43.93
N LEU A 389 -23.70 -15.23 43.74
CA LEU A 389 -22.83 -14.91 42.58
C LEU A 389 -23.51 -15.33 41.28
N ALA A 390 -24.13 -16.52 41.23
CA ALA A 390 -24.85 -16.95 40.03
C ALA A 390 -25.89 -15.92 39.58
N ARG A 391 -26.70 -15.43 40.51
CA ARG A 391 -27.75 -14.43 40.21
C ARG A 391 -27.19 -13.11 39.75
N GLU A 392 -26.09 -12.67 40.36
CA GLU A 392 -25.41 -11.42 39.99
C GLU A 392 -24.81 -11.49 38.57
N LEU A 393 -24.07 -12.54 38.26
CA LEU A 393 -23.45 -12.73 36.92
C LEU A 393 -24.49 -12.88 35.81
N VAL A 394 -25.62 -13.60 36.09
CA VAL A 394 -26.72 -13.74 35.13
C VAL A 394 -27.44 -12.40 34.95
N SER A 395 -27.73 -11.68 36.03
CA SER A 395 -28.33 -10.34 35.96
C SER A 395 -27.48 -9.37 35.18
N GLU A 396 -26.17 -9.40 35.36
CA GLU A 396 -25.25 -8.55 34.59
C GLU A 396 -25.23 -8.93 33.09
N ALA A 397 -25.24 -10.22 32.76
CA ALA A 397 -25.36 -10.67 31.38
C ALA A 397 -26.67 -10.20 30.71
N GLU A 398 -27.81 -10.29 31.44
CA GLU A 398 -29.11 -9.81 30.97
C GLU A 398 -29.13 -8.29 30.77
N ASN A 399 -28.54 -7.53 31.69
CA ASN A 399 -28.39 -6.08 31.58
C ASN A 399 -27.63 -5.68 30.34
N ARG A 400 -26.53 -6.37 30.02
CA ARG A 400 -25.76 -6.13 28.79
C ARG A 400 -26.52 -6.43 27.52
N VAL A 401 -27.33 -7.50 27.51
CA VAL A 401 -28.23 -7.80 26.38
C VAL A 401 -29.27 -6.69 26.21
N ALA A 402 -29.82 -6.17 27.31
CA ALA A 402 -30.76 -5.05 27.27
C ALA A 402 -30.12 -3.76 26.75
N GLN A 403 -28.91 -3.44 27.20
CA GLN A 403 -28.15 -2.31 26.69
C GLN A 403 -27.84 -2.45 25.18
N ALA A 404 -27.50 -3.66 24.74
CA ALA A 404 -27.28 -3.95 23.34
C ALA A 404 -28.52 -3.70 22.48
N ARG A 405 -29.71 -4.12 22.97
CA ARG A 405 -30.98 -3.85 22.28
C ARG A 405 -31.27 -2.36 22.17
N MET A 406 -31.05 -1.62 23.24
CA MET A 406 -31.25 -0.16 23.23
C MET A 406 -30.29 0.55 22.28
N ALA A 407 -29.03 0.13 22.26
CA ALA A 407 -28.02 0.72 21.39
C ALA A 407 -28.33 0.49 19.90
N LEU A 408 -28.75 -0.73 19.51
CA LEU A 408 -29.19 -1.03 18.15
C LEU A 408 -30.50 -0.33 17.76
N ALA A 409 -31.47 -0.26 18.69
CA ALA A 409 -32.70 0.46 18.42
C ALA A 409 -32.50 1.95 18.18
N ALA A 410 -31.47 2.56 18.80
CA ALA A 410 -31.11 3.96 18.58
C ALA A 410 -30.58 4.22 17.17
N VAL A 411 -30.03 3.21 16.48
CA VAL A 411 -29.57 3.27 15.08
C VAL A 411 -30.55 2.66 14.09
N GLY A 412 -31.77 2.31 14.55
CA GLY A 412 -32.84 1.77 13.71
C GLY A 412 -32.76 0.27 13.38
N GLU A 413 -31.89 -0.46 14.05
CA GLU A 413 -31.70 -1.90 13.86
C GLU A 413 -32.22 -2.74 15.02
N GLN A 414 -32.47 -4.02 14.75
CA GLN A 414 -32.86 -5.01 15.75
C GLN A 414 -31.80 -6.09 15.87
N LEU A 415 -31.67 -6.71 17.04
CA LEU A 415 -30.77 -7.82 17.26
C LEU A 415 -30.98 -8.94 16.23
N PRO A 416 -29.95 -9.42 15.54
CA PRO A 416 -30.05 -10.39 14.44
C PRO A 416 -30.57 -11.78 14.88
N PHE A 417 -30.68 -12.05 16.19
CA PHE A 417 -31.01 -13.37 16.76
C PHE A 417 -32.33 -13.42 17.57
N SER A 418 -33.28 -12.49 17.35
CA SER A 418 -34.52 -12.47 18.14
C SER A 418 -35.49 -13.64 17.86
N ARG A 419 -35.18 -14.60 16.99
CA ARG A 419 -36.10 -15.68 16.58
C ARG A 419 -35.88 -17.08 17.16
N ARG A 420 -34.86 -17.34 18.02
CA ARG A 420 -34.60 -18.72 18.50
C ARG A 420 -34.14 -18.86 19.96
N VAL A 421 -34.62 -18.07 20.89
CA VAL A 421 -34.29 -18.25 22.33
C VAL A 421 -35.53 -18.53 23.20
N LEU A 422 -36.69 -18.77 22.60
CA LEU A 422 -37.85 -19.27 23.32
C LEU A 422 -38.46 -20.44 22.54
N GLY A 423 -37.94 -21.61 22.79
CA GLY A 423 -38.46 -22.89 22.35
C GLY A 423 -37.96 -23.98 23.27
#